data_8e6f85cb5c4e1f31ed0fdda743c0c9b7
#
_entry.id   8e6f85cb5c4e1f31ed0fdda743c0c9b7
#
_cell.length_a   1.000
_cell.length_b   1.000
_cell.length_c   1.000
_cell.angle_alpha   90.00
_cell.angle_beta   90.00
_cell.angle_gamma   90.00
#
_symmetry.space_group_name_H-M   'P 1'
#
loop_
_entity.id
_entity.type
_entity.pdbx_description
1 polymer ?
#
loop_
_entity_poly.entity_id
_entity_poly.type
_entity_poly.pdbx_seq_one_letter_code
_entity_poly.pdbx_strand_id
1 'polypeptide(L)'
;VFATGYLYTKEKYAGSNKAYSYSLIRKLDENSSDYKTAKKFYSEEEWNTIRNNKLNITEDTNGPDKIDENGIEIKHVYGTTYQGYLMLVHNPEDISVAVNPYLGTSQGAPELETYVSMYNAVAGINGGGFEDAGGTGNGSIPQGVVIHNGELVYGPKDTYVSLVGIDKENHLICAGATANEALSWGIQEAVTFGPIFINNYNVVYKEGSDNLGMLHPRTAIGQRSDGTFMLLVV
;
A
#
# COMPACT_ATOMS: atom_id res chain seq x y z
N VAL A 1 -18.53 -30.81 -24.35
CA VAL A 1 -17.24 -30.13 -24.55
C VAL A 1 -17.42 -28.62 -24.68
N PHE A 2 -18.39 -28.10 -25.48
CA PHE A 2 -18.60 -26.66 -25.65
C PHE A 2 -19.12 -25.95 -24.40
N ALA A 3 -20.02 -26.57 -23.62
CA ALA A 3 -20.58 -25.97 -22.41
C ALA A 3 -19.53 -25.82 -21.29
N THR A 4 -18.63 -26.78 -21.13
CA THR A 4 -17.55 -26.73 -20.14
C THR A 4 -16.52 -25.66 -20.48
N GLY A 5 -16.15 -25.50 -21.75
CA GLY A 5 -15.24 -24.46 -22.20
C GLY A 5 -15.80 -23.05 -21.97
N TYR A 6 -17.09 -22.85 -22.24
CA TYR A 6 -17.77 -21.56 -22.02
C TYR A 6 -17.81 -21.19 -20.53
N LEU A 7 -18.17 -22.13 -19.66
CA LEU A 7 -18.23 -21.90 -18.20
C LEU A 7 -16.85 -21.57 -17.63
N TYR A 8 -15.81 -22.27 -18.05
CA TYR A 8 -14.43 -21.97 -17.66
C TYR A 8 -14.00 -20.55 -18.07
N THR A 9 -14.27 -20.19 -19.33
CA THR A 9 -13.90 -18.86 -19.86
C THR A 9 -14.69 -17.74 -19.17
N LYS A 10 -15.97 -17.99 -18.87
CA LYS A 10 -16.81 -17.04 -18.13
C LYS A 10 -16.27 -16.84 -16.72
N GLU A 11 -15.94 -17.91 -15.99
CA GLU A 11 -15.38 -17.80 -14.64
C GLU A 11 -14.03 -17.08 -14.66
N LYS A 12 -13.17 -17.36 -15.62
CA LYS A 12 -11.86 -16.73 -15.78
C LYS A 12 -11.96 -15.23 -16.04
N TYR A 13 -12.84 -14.79 -16.95
CA TYR A 13 -12.89 -13.39 -17.40
C TYR A 13 -14.06 -12.58 -16.86
N ALA A 14 -15.09 -13.19 -16.32
CA ALA A 14 -16.28 -12.52 -15.78
C ALA A 14 -16.82 -13.19 -14.50
N GLY A 15 -15.95 -13.89 -13.78
CA GLY A 15 -16.27 -14.56 -12.51
C GLY A 15 -16.52 -13.59 -11.36
N SER A 16 -16.78 -14.17 -10.20
CA SER A 16 -17.06 -13.43 -8.96
C SER A 16 -15.87 -12.58 -8.50
N ASN A 17 -14.64 -13.03 -8.74
CA ASN A 17 -13.44 -12.23 -8.46
C ASN A 17 -13.18 -11.22 -9.58
N LYS A 18 -13.84 -10.06 -9.51
CA LYS A 18 -13.74 -9.00 -10.52
C LYS A 18 -12.34 -8.44 -10.68
N ALA A 19 -11.60 -8.26 -9.57
CA ALA A 19 -10.24 -7.74 -9.62
C ALA A 19 -9.31 -8.66 -10.42
N TYR A 20 -9.40 -9.97 -10.19
CA TYR A 20 -8.65 -10.97 -10.93
C TYR A 20 -9.04 -10.99 -12.43
N SER A 21 -10.34 -11.04 -12.73
CA SER A 21 -10.84 -11.02 -14.11
C SER A 21 -10.37 -9.77 -14.86
N TYR A 22 -10.44 -8.60 -14.24
CA TYR A 22 -10.01 -7.34 -14.83
C TYR A 22 -8.50 -7.28 -15.08
N SER A 23 -7.71 -7.84 -14.16
CA SER A 23 -6.25 -7.94 -14.35
C SER A 23 -5.88 -8.80 -15.56
N LEU A 24 -6.57 -9.91 -15.75
CA LEU A 24 -6.39 -10.78 -16.92
C LEU A 24 -6.77 -10.06 -18.22
N ILE A 25 -7.93 -9.38 -18.25
CA ILE A 25 -8.43 -8.68 -19.43
C ILE A 25 -7.45 -7.58 -19.88
N ARG A 26 -6.85 -6.84 -18.95
CA ARG A 26 -5.88 -5.78 -19.27
C ARG A 26 -4.64 -6.28 -20.00
N LYS A 27 -4.26 -7.54 -19.78
CA LYS A 27 -3.09 -8.19 -20.40
C LYS A 27 -3.36 -8.86 -21.73
N LEU A 28 -4.63 -8.94 -22.15
CA LEU A 28 -4.99 -9.63 -23.40
C LEU A 28 -4.50 -8.87 -24.63
N ASP A 29 -3.84 -9.58 -25.54
CA ASP A 29 -3.56 -9.10 -26.88
C ASP A 29 -4.87 -8.95 -27.66
N GLU A 30 -5.10 -7.79 -28.28
CA GLU A 30 -6.32 -7.45 -29.00
C GLU A 30 -6.62 -8.38 -30.16
N ASN A 31 -5.60 -9.01 -30.73
CA ASN A 31 -5.74 -9.98 -31.82
C ASN A 31 -6.03 -11.40 -31.32
N SER A 32 -5.90 -11.65 -30.02
CA SER A 32 -6.07 -13.00 -29.46
C SER A 32 -7.53 -13.46 -29.47
N SER A 33 -7.73 -14.77 -29.50
CA SER A 33 -9.05 -15.39 -29.34
C SER A 33 -9.65 -15.10 -27.96
N ASP A 34 -8.79 -15.03 -26.94
CA ASP A 34 -9.17 -14.76 -25.56
C ASP A 34 -9.72 -13.37 -25.40
N TYR A 35 -9.13 -12.34 -26.07
CA TYR A 35 -9.64 -11.00 -26.11
C TYR A 35 -11.07 -10.93 -26.66
N LYS A 36 -11.28 -11.53 -27.85
CA LYS A 36 -12.59 -11.57 -28.51
C LYS A 36 -13.65 -12.30 -27.68
N THR A 37 -13.22 -13.30 -26.92
CA THR A 37 -14.12 -14.09 -26.08
C THR A 37 -14.44 -13.37 -24.78
N ALA A 38 -13.44 -12.81 -24.11
CA ALA A 38 -13.60 -12.06 -22.87
C ALA A 38 -14.50 -10.82 -23.09
N LYS A 39 -14.32 -10.10 -24.21
CA LYS A 39 -15.10 -8.92 -24.54
C LYS A 39 -16.61 -9.18 -24.60
N LYS A 40 -17.04 -10.40 -24.96
CA LYS A 40 -18.47 -10.76 -25.03
C LYS A 40 -19.20 -10.77 -23.68
N PHE A 41 -18.47 -10.76 -22.58
CA PHE A 41 -19.04 -10.78 -21.22
C PHE A 41 -19.31 -9.37 -20.65
N TYR A 42 -18.94 -8.32 -21.39
CA TYR A 42 -19.00 -6.94 -20.93
C TYR A 42 -19.66 -6.04 -21.98
N SER A 43 -20.29 -4.97 -21.52
CA SER A 43 -20.69 -3.87 -22.41
C SER A 43 -19.46 -3.17 -22.98
N GLU A 44 -19.62 -2.40 -24.06
CA GLU A 44 -18.52 -1.64 -24.65
C GLU A 44 -17.93 -0.62 -23.67
N GLU A 45 -18.77 0.00 -22.84
CA GLU A 45 -18.37 0.96 -21.82
C GLU A 45 -17.55 0.30 -20.70
N GLU A 46 -18.05 -0.82 -20.16
CA GLU A 46 -17.33 -1.61 -19.16
C GLU A 46 -16.00 -2.12 -19.70
N TRP A 47 -16.00 -2.64 -20.94
CA TRP A 47 -14.79 -3.13 -21.57
C TRP A 47 -13.73 -2.04 -21.72
N ASN A 48 -14.11 -0.86 -22.18
CA ASN A 48 -13.20 0.28 -22.33
C ASN A 48 -12.70 0.76 -20.99
N THR A 49 -13.53 0.76 -19.95
CA THR A 49 -13.13 1.09 -18.58
C THR A 49 -12.07 0.11 -18.06
N ILE A 50 -12.27 -1.20 -18.28
CA ILE A 50 -11.32 -2.24 -17.83
C ILE A 50 -9.98 -2.12 -18.59
N ARG A 51 -10.05 -1.93 -19.92
CA ARG A 51 -8.87 -1.93 -20.81
C ARG A 51 -8.01 -0.67 -20.67
N ASN A 52 -8.64 0.49 -20.55
CA ASN A 52 -7.92 1.76 -20.50
C ASN A 52 -7.23 2.04 -19.17
N ASN A 53 -7.29 1.08 -18.24
CA ASN A 53 -6.75 1.21 -16.89
C ASN A 53 -7.14 2.54 -16.21
N LYS A 54 -8.22 3.14 -16.70
CA LYS A 54 -8.92 4.17 -15.97
C LYS A 54 -9.62 3.44 -14.82
N LEU A 55 -8.85 3.14 -13.79
CA LEU A 55 -9.42 3.13 -12.48
C LEU A 55 -10.17 4.46 -12.43
N ASN A 56 -11.49 4.42 -12.53
CA ASN A 56 -12.27 5.55 -12.12
C ASN A 56 -12.07 5.64 -10.62
N ILE A 57 -10.94 6.26 -10.24
CA ILE A 57 -10.78 6.76 -8.89
C ILE A 57 -11.77 7.91 -8.87
N THR A 58 -12.94 7.63 -8.36
CA THR A 58 -13.90 8.69 -8.09
C THR A 58 -13.46 9.23 -6.74
N GLU A 59 -12.83 10.39 -6.76
CA GLU A 59 -12.68 11.20 -5.56
C GLU A 59 -14.09 11.71 -5.23
N ASP A 60 -14.47 11.66 -3.96
CA ASP A 60 -15.68 12.35 -3.53
C ASP A 60 -15.41 13.85 -3.56
N THR A 61 -15.73 14.46 -4.69
CA THR A 61 -15.57 15.90 -4.91
C THR A 61 -16.72 16.73 -4.32
N ASN A 62 -17.62 16.11 -3.56
CA ASN A 62 -18.78 16.80 -2.97
C ASN A 62 -18.45 17.69 -1.75
N GLY A 63 -17.19 17.80 -1.38
CA GLY A 63 -16.69 18.78 -0.42
C GLY A 63 -15.58 19.64 -1.02
N PRO A 64 -15.42 20.89 -0.62
CA PRO A 64 -14.21 21.62 -0.94
C PRO A 64 -13.03 20.86 -0.33
N ASP A 65 -11.95 20.69 -1.13
CA ASP A 65 -10.66 20.22 -0.63
C ASP A 65 -10.25 21.13 0.53
N LYS A 66 -10.56 20.70 1.76
CA LYS A 66 -10.22 21.46 2.95
C LYS A 66 -8.99 20.84 3.54
N ILE A 67 -7.88 21.53 3.35
CA ILE A 67 -6.71 21.34 4.20
C ILE A 67 -7.12 21.87 5.58
N ASP A 68 -7.02 21.01 6.59
CA ASP A 68 -7.32 21.40 7.97
C ASP A 68 -6.20 22.28 8.56
N GLU A 69 -6.37 22.72 9.80
CA GLU A 69 -5.39 23.55 10.52
C GLU A 69 -4.04 22.84 10.76
N ASN A 70 -4.00 21.51 10.62
CA ASN A 70 -2.79 20.68 10.75
C ASN A 70 -2.13 20.41 9.39
N GLY A 71 -2.61 20.99 8.30
CA GLY A 71 -2.07 20.72 6.96
C GLY A 71 -2.46 19.34 6.40
N ILE A 72 -3.56 18.76 6.87
CA ILE A 72 -4.05 17.44 6.45
C ILE A 72 -5.28 17.61 5.57
N GLU A 73 -5.32 16.83 4.50
CA GLU A 73 -6.45 16.68 3.61
C GLU A 73 -6.85 15.20 3.52
N ILE A 74 -8.11 14.88 3.74
CA ILE A 74 -8.62 13.50 3.64
C ILE A 74 -9.58 13.40 2.47
N LYS A 75 -9.27 12.48 1.54
CA LYS A 75 -10.10 12.15 0.39
C LYS A 75 -10.67 10.75 0.54
N HIS A 76 -11.96 10.59 0.32
CA HIS A 76 -12.56 9.29 0.13
C HIS A 76 -12.27 8.84 -1.30
N VAL A 77 -11.65 7.67 -1.46
CA VAL A 77 -11.32 7.07 -2.75
C VAL A 77 -12.07 5.76 -2.90
N TYR A 78 -12.66 5.54 -4.04
CA TYR A 78 -13.40 4.32 -4.31
C TYR A 78 -13.34 3.92 -5.80
N GLY A 79 -13.45 2.65 -6.03
CA GLY A 79 -13.53 2.06 -7.36
C GLY A 79 -14.56 0.94 -7.38
N THR A 80 -14.60 0.19 -8.47
CA THR A 80 -15.59 -0.88 -8.65
C THR A 80 -15.51 -1.99 -7.59
N THR A 81 -14.32 -2.20 -7.01
CA THR A 81 -14.04 -3.33 -6.11
C THR A 81 -13.40 -2.92 -4.77
N TYR A 82 -13.22 -1.63 -4.53
CA TYR A 82 -12.60 -1.11 -3.33
C TYR A 82 -13.18 0.24 -2.93
N GLN A 83 -13.01 0.56 -1.68
CA GLN A 83 -13.17 1.91 -1.13
C GLN A 83 -12.08 2.11 -0.07
N GLY A 84 -11.74 3.35 0.18
CA GLY A 84 -10.71 3.69 1.14
C GLY A 84 -10.57 5.18 1.37
N TYR A 85 -9.56 5.54 2.12
CA TYR A 85 -9.23 6.92 2.43
C TYR A 85 -7.78 7.20 2.07
N LEU A 86 -7.58 8.30 1.36
CA LEU A 86 -6.27 8.87 1.08
C LEU A 86 -6.09 10.11 1.96
N MET A 87 -5.14 10.06 2.86
CA MET A 87 -4.73 11.22 3.65
C MET A 87 -3.49 11.85 2.98
N LEU A 88 -3.55 13.13 2.70
CA LEU A 88 -2.45 13.95 2.22
C LEU A 88 -1.93 14.78 3.40
N VAL A 89 -0.64 14.65 3.69
CA VAL A 89 0.05 15.42 4.73
C VAL A 89 0.98 16.39 4.01
N HIS A 90 0.59 17.67 4.01
CA HIS A 90 1.27 18.70 3.21
C HIS A 90 2.59 19.18 3.82
N ASN A 91 2.73 19.07 5.14
CA ASN A 91 4.01 19.33 5.79
C ASN A 91 4.76 18.01 6.03
N PRO A 92 5.84 17.72 5.28
CA PRO A 92 6.55 16.46 5.40
C PRO A 92 7.26 16.24 6.73
N GLU A 93 7.45 17.29 7.54
CA GLU A 93 8.07 17.21 8.87
C GLU A 93 7.12 16.59 9.92
N ASP A 94 5.82 16.50 9.64
CA ASP A 94 4.81 16.03 10.59
C ASP A 94 4.59 14.51 10.54
N ILE A 95 5.46 13.77 9.85
CA ILE A 95 5.37 12.30 9.77
C ILE A 95 6.50 11.64 10.55
N SER A 96 6.13 10.72 11.42
CA SER A 96 7.09 9.89 12.16
C SER A 96 6.58 8.47 12.36
N VAL A 97 7.48 7.57 12.73
CA VAL A 97 7.14 6.19 13.12
C VAL A 97 6.74 6.17 14.60
N ALA A 98 5.51 5.79 14.88
CA ALA A 98 5.07 5.50 16.24
C ALA A 98 5.54 4.09 16.65
N VAL A 99 6.46 4.02 17.59
CA VAL A 99 7.10 2.77 18.04
C VAL A 99 6.22 2.07 19.07
N ASN A 100 6.00 0.76 18.89
CA ASN A 100 5.36 -0.06 19.90
C ASN A 100 6.21 -0.12 21.17
N PRO A 101 5.70 0.31 22.35
CA PRO A 101 6.47 0.29 23.59
C PRO A 101 6.76 -1.14 24.08
N TYR A 102 6.13 -2.15 23.49
CA TYR A 102 6.27 -3.56 23.88
C TYR A 102 7.04 -4.40 22.86
N LEU A 103 7.88 -3.76 22.02
CA LEU A 103 8.69 -4.45 21.02
C LEU A 103 9.51 -5.59 21.63
N GLY A 104 9.47 -6.77 21.01
CA GLY A 104 10.19 -7.95 21.45
C GLY A 104 9.65 -8.63 22.73
N THR A 105 8.49 -8.21 23.23
CA THR A 105 7.86 -8.81 24.41
C THR A 105 6.66 -9.69 24.05
N SER A 106 6.07 -10.38 25.00
CA SER A 106 4.81 -11.12 24.83
C SER A 106 3.57 -10.22 24.85
N GLN A 107 3.69 -8.96 25.22
CA GLN A 107 2.59 -8.01 25.27
C GLN A 107 2.28 -7.50 23.85
N GLY A 108 1.02 -7.57 23.47
CA GLY A 108 0.58 -7.12 22.13
C GLY A 108 0.78 -5.62 21.89
N ALA A 109 0.81 -5.25 20.63
CA ALA A 109 0.81 -3.85 20.23
C ALA A 109 -0.50 -3.16 20.68
N PRO A 110 -0.43 -1.91 21.14
CA PRO A 110 -1.63 -1.11 21.42
C PRO A 110 -2.49 -0.88 20.18
N GLU A 111 -3.74 -0.49 20.39
CA GLU A 111 -4.62 0.03 19.36
C GLU A 111 -4.10 1.36 18.80
N LEU A 112 -4.47 1.69 17.56
CA LEU A 112 -3.99 2.90 16.86
C LEU A 112 -4.26 4.20 17.63
N GLU A 113 -5.43 4.31 18.27
CA GLU A 113 -5.82 5.46 19.08
C GLU A 113 -4.89 5.69 20.27
N THR A 114 -4.32 4.61 20.79
CA THR A 114 -3.33 4.68 21.87
C THR A 114 -2.03 5.32 21.36
N TYR A 115 -1.55 4.93 20.17
CA TYR A 115 -0.39 5.56 19.56
C TYR A 115 -0.62 7.04 19.26
N VAL A 116 -1.78 7.38 18.67
CA VAL A 116 -2.15 8.78 18.43
C VAL A 116 -2.07 9.61 19.72
N SER A 117 -2.58 9.08 20.82
CA SER A 117 -2.49 9.75 22.11
C SER A 117 -1.07 9.83 22.67
N MET A 118 -0.29 8.73 22.58
CA MET A 118 1.09 8.67 23.11
C MET A 118 2.03 9.63 22.41
N TYR A 119 1.85 9.81 21.11
CA TYR A 119 2.70 10.66 20.27
C TYR A 119 2.12 12.08 20.10
N ASN A 120 1.00 12.38 20.74
CA ASN A 120 0.26 13.64 20.55
C ASN A 120 0.01 13.93 19.07
N ALA A 121 -0.26 12.86 18.30
CA ALA A 121 -0.54 12.94 16.88
C ALA A 121 -2.02 13.29 16.64
N VAL A 122 -2.34 13.75 15.43
CA VAL A 122 -3.71 14.06 15.02
C VAL A 122 -4.33 12.95 14.19
N ALA A 123 -3.49 12.09 13.59
CA ALA A 123 -3.90 10.95 12.79
C ALA A 123 -2.80 9.88 12.75
N GLY A 124 -3.12 8.70 12.26
CA GLY A 124 -2.16 7.62 12.05
C GLY A 124 -2.70 6.52 11.16
N ILE A 125 -1.79 5.71 10.63
CA ILE A 125 -2.09 4.47 9.94
C ILE A 125 -1.16 3.37 10.43
N ASN A 126 -1.53 2.12 10.22
CA ASN A 126 -0.62 1.00 10.50
C ASN A 126 0.58 1.01 9.55
N GLY A 127 1.74 0.58 10.03
CA GLY A 127 2.98 0.47 9.24
C GLY A 127 3.86 -0.67 9.72
N GLY A 128 4.79 -1.10 8.84
CA GLY A 128 5.66 -2.24 9.11
C GLY A 128 4.96 -3.59 9.04
N GLY A 129 5.76 -4.65 8.94
CA GLY A 129 5.31 -6.03 9.10
C GLY A 129 5.64 -6.57 10.48
N PHE A 130 4.96 -7.62 10.90
CA PHE A 130 5.22 -8.32 12.16
C PHE A 130 5.13 -9.83 11.96
N GLU A 131 5.69 -10.61 12.89
CA GLU A 131 5.57 -12.05 12.86
C GLU A 131 4.13 -12.47 13.19
N ASP A 132 3.52 -13.20 12.25
CA ASP A 132 2.13 -13.65 12.35
C ASP A 132 1.99 -15.12 11.94
N ALA A 133 2.77 -15.97 12.56
CA ALA A 133 2.70 -17.42 12.28
C ALA A 133 1.31 -17.98 12.66
N GLY A 134 0.57 -18.43 11.64
CA GLY A 134 -0.75 -19.02 11.82
C GLY A 134 -1.84 -18.02 12.26
N GLY A 135 -1.68 -16.72 12.06
CA GLY A 135 -2.66 -15.69 12.43
C GLY A 135 -2.74 -15.43 13.95
N THR A 136 -1.66 -15.69 14.68
CA THR A 136 -1.59 -15.51 16.14
C THR A 136 -0.67 -14.37 16.58
N GLY A 137 -0.13 -13.63 15.61
CA GLY A 137 0.73 -12.48 15.88
C GLY A 137 0.00 -11.37 16.62
N ASN A 138 0.71 -10.70 17.52
CA ASN A 138 0.17 -9.62 18.34
C ASN A 138 0.84 -8.26 18.09
N GLY A 139 1.65 -8.14 17.02
CA GLY A 139 2.32 -6.92 16.62
C GLY A 139 3.54 -6.52 17.47
N SER A 140 3.99 -7.36 18.41
CA SER A 140 5.15 -7.03 19.26
C SER A 140 6.49 -7.42 18.65
N ILE A 141 6.50 -8.29 17.63
CA ILE A 141 7.73 -8.76 16.96
C ILE A 141 7.71 -8.27 15.52
N PRO A 142 8.34 -7.10 15.23
CA PRO A 142 8.42 -6.59 13.86
C PRO A 142 9.22 -7.54 12.95
N GLN A 143 8.81 -7.58 11.69
CA GLN A 143 9.66 -8.15 10.66
C GLN A 143 10.77 -7.15 10.30
N GLY A 144 12.02 -7.63 10.34
CA GLY A 144 13.19 -6.81 9.96
C GLY A 144 13.53 -5.73 10.98
N VAL A 145 13.53 -4.48 10.59
CA VAL A 145 14.05 -3.37 11.39
C VAL A 145 13.02 -2.26 11.62
N VAL A 146 13.17 -1.58 12.76
CA VAL A 146 12.46 -0.32 13.07
C VAL A 146 13.53 0.72 13.45
N ILE A 147 13.50 1.85 12.74
CA ILE A 147 14.34 3.03 13.03
C ILE A 147 13.41 4.16 13.46
N HIS A 148 13.77 4.86 14.53
CA HIS A 148 13.04 6.02 15.03
C HIS A 148 14.00 7.07 15.55
N ASN A 149 13.81 8.33 15.15
CA ASN A 149 14.69 9.45 15.48
C ASN A 149 16.18 9.19 15.13
N GLY A 150 16.45 8.50 14.01
CA GLY A 150 17.81 8.18 13.58
C GLY A 150 18.51 7.09 14.39
N GLU A 151 17.77 6.34 15.19
CA GLU A 151 18.29 5.22 15.98
C GLU A 151 17.61 3.91 15.62
N LEU A 152 18.38 2.82 15.56
CA LEU A 152 17.82 1.47 15.42
C LEU A 152 17.19 1.04 16.74
N VAL A 153 15.86 1.03 16.81
CA VAL A 153 15.11 0.63 18.02
C VAL A 153 14.76 -0.86 18.05
N TYR A 154 14.74 -1.52 16.87
CA TYR A 154 14.51 -2.95 16.79
C TYR A 154 15.16 -3.56 15.53
N GLY A 155 15.58 -4.83 15.66
CA GLY A 155 16.03 -5.68 14.57
C GLY A 155 17.54 -5.73 14.35
N PRO A 156 18.01 -6.54 13.38
CA PRO A 156 19.41 -6.77 13.14
C PRO A 156 20.05 -5.62 12.34
N LYS A 157 21.29 -5.24 12.70
CA LYS A 157 22.02 -4.13 12.06
C LYS A 157 22.46 -4.43 10.63
N ASP A 158 22.81 -5.68 10.36
CA ASP A 158 23.54 -6.09 9.14
C ASP A 158 22.72 -7.02 8.24
N THR A 159 21.43 -7.23 8.54
CA THR A 159 20.54 -8.01 7.70
C THR A 159 19.87 -7.12 6.67
N TYR A 160 19.90 -7.57 5.41
CA TYR A 160 19.27 -6.88 4.31
C TYR A 160 17.75 -7.04 4.35
N VAL A 161 17.01 -5.93 4.33
CA VAL A 161 15.55 -5.89 4.43
C VAL A 161 14.95 -4.96 3.37
N SER A 162 13.66 -5.12 3.09
CA SER A 162 12.89 -4.15 2.31
C SER A 162 12.48 -3.00 3.21
N LEU A 163 13.13 -1.86 3.08
CA LEU A 163 13.00 -0.72 3.96
C LEU A 163 12.10 0.36 3.33
N VAL A 164 11.22 0.90 4.14
CA VAL A 164 10.46 2.12 3.88
C VAL A 164 10.83 3.11 4.97
N GLY A 165 11.47 4.21 4.60
CA GLY A 165 12.00 5.17 5.58
C GLY A 165 11.90 6.62 5.12
N ILE A 166 12.14 7.53 6.02
CA ILE A 166 12.17 8.99 5.82
C ILE A 166 13.53 9.48 6.26
N ASP A 167 14.22 10.20 5.38
CA ASP A 167 15.51 10.78 5.69
C ASP A 167 15.38 12.13 6.44
N LYS A 168 16.52 12.69 6.84
CA LYS A 168 16.58 13.97 7.58
C LYS A 168 16.13 15.19 6.74
N GLU A 169 16.02 15.07 5.43
CA GLU A 169 15.45 16.06 4.53
C GLU A 169 13.97 15.80 4.24
N ASN A 170 13.34 14.87 4.94
CA ASN A 170 11.94 14.44 4.80
C ASN A 170 11.62 13.81 3.43
N HIS A 171 12.57 13.14 2.78
CA HIS A 171 12.31 12.36 1.60
C HIS A 171 11.93 10.93 1.95
N LEU A 172 10.92 10.40 1.25
CA LEU A 172 10.56 8.99 1.33
C LEU A 172 11.58 8.14 0.57
N ILE A 173 12.27 7.28 1.28
CA ILE A 173 13.24 6.33 0.74
C ILE A 173 12.67 4.91 0.82
N CYS A 174 12.51 4.27 -0.35
CA CYS A 174 12.09 2.88 -0.45
C CYS A 174 13.23 2.08 -1.11
N ALA A 175 13.88 1.22 -0.35
CA ALA A 175 15.06 0.50 -0.81
C ALA A 175 15.24 -0.84 -0.10
N GLY A 176 15.99 -1.75 -0.74
CA GLY A 176 16.64 -2.83 -0.01
C GLY A 176 17.89 -2.29 0.68
N ALA A 177 18.03 -2.49 1.98
CA ALA A 177 19.16 -2.01 2.76
C ALA A 177 19.32 -2.77 4.08
N THR A 178 20.50 -2.68 4.66
CA THR A 178 20.71 -3.00 6.08
C THR A 178 20.39 -1.78 6.95
N ALA A 179 20.16 -1.96 8.26
CA ALA A 179 19.96 -0.83 9.16
C ALA A 179 21.19 0.09 9.19
N ASN A 180 22.40 -0.47 9.15
CA ASN A 180 23.64 0.32 9.12
C ASN A 180 23.73 1.20 7.87
N GLU A 181 23.37 0.67 6.69
CA GLU A 181 23.31 1.46 5.46
C GLU A 181 22.27 2.57 5.57
N ALA A 182 21.05 2.25 6.00
CA ALA A 182 19.96 3.20 6.18
C ALA A 182 20.36 4.38 7.10
N LEU A 183 20.96 4.08 8.26
CA LEU A 183 21.44 5.10 9.17
C LEU A 183 22.58 5.95 8.55
N SER A 184 23.46 5.34 7.76
CA SER A 184 24.50 6.08 7.03
C SER A 184 23.96 7.02 5.97
N TRP A 185 22.76 6.75 5.43
CA TRP A 185 22.04 7.63 4.49
C TRP A 185 21.28 8.75 5.20
N GLY A 186 21.28 8.78 6.53
CA GLY A 186 20.57 9.79 7.31
C GLY A 186 19.09 9.48 7.54
N ILE A 187 18.68 8.22 7.39
CA ILE A 187 17.30 7.81 7.69
C ILE A 187 16.99 8.10 9.16
N GLN A 188 15.89 8.80 9.39
CA GLN A 188 15.40 9.15 10.72
C GLN A 188 14.28 8.21 11.17
N GLU A 189 13.41 7.83 10.24
CA GLU A 189 12.24 7.00 10.50
C GLU A 189 12.24 5.85 9.51
N ALA A 190 12.08 4.60 9.94
CA ALA A 190 11.89 3.50 9.01
C ALA A 190 11.22 2.28 9.64
N VAL A 191 10.53 1.54 8.77
CA VAL A 191 9.99 0.22 9.03
C VAL A 191 10.33 -0.72 7.87
N THR A 192 10.25 -2.03 8.12
CA THR A 192 10.38 -3.04 7.06
C THR A 192 9.02 -3.41 6.53
N PHE A 193 8.80 -3.20 5.26
CA PHE A 193 7.64 -3.69 4.52
C PHE A 193 7.84 -3.60 3.00
N GLY A 194 6.92 -4.17 2.24
CA GLY A 194 6.94 -4.15 0.77
C GLY A 194 5.63 -4.66 0.18
N PRO A 195 5.54 -4.75 -1.13
CA PRO A 195 6.54 -4.40 -2.12
C PRO A 195 6.60 -2.90 -2.44
N ILE A 196 7.70 -2.47 -3.09
CA ILE A 196 7.79 -1.15 -3.68
C ILE A 196 7.00 -1.17 -5.00
N PHE A 197 6.00 -0.30 -5.15
CA PHE A 197 5.18 -0.20 -6.37
C PHE A 197 5.74 0.81 -7.35
N ILE A 198 6.22 1.93 -6.83
CA ILE A 198 6.73 3.07 -7.60
C ILE A 198 8.08 3.45 -7.01
N ASN A 199 9.07 3.62 -7.86
CA ASN A 199 10.39 4.13 -7.49
C ASN A 199 10.78 5.25 -8.45
N ASN A 200 11.10 6.43 -7.93
CA ASN A 200 11.45 7.62 -8.71
C ASN A 200 10.44 7.84 -9.86
N TYR A 201 9.14 7.86 -9.53
CA TYR A 201 8.00 8.03 -10.45
C TYR A 201 7.83 6.93 -11.50
N ASN A 202 8.63 5.87 -11.47
CA ASN A 202 8.49 4.73 -12.36
C ASN A 202 7.75 3.59 -11.64
N VAL A 203 6.77 3.01 -12.30
CA VAL A 203 6.10 1.80 -11.81
C VAL A 203 7.09 0.63 -11.92
N VAL A 204 7.51 0.09 -10.78
CA VAL A 204 8.46 -1.03 -10.69
C VAL A 204 7.81 -2.34 -10.29
N TYR A 205 6.60 -2.29 -9.76
CA TYR A 205 5.84 -3.48 -9.40
C TYR A 205 5.44 -4.28 -10.63
N LYS A 206 5.66 -5.60 -10.56
CA LYS A 206 5.19 -6.56 -11.57
C LYS A 206 4.14 -7.44 -10.93
N GLU A 207 2.94 -7.42 -11.49
CA GLU A 207 1.84 -8.27 -11.03
C GLU A 207 2.24 -9.75 -11.08
N GLY A 208 1.91 -10.48 -10.01
CA GLY A 208 2.26 -11.90 -9.87
C GLY A 208 3.69 -12.15 -9.40
N SER A 209 4.47 -11.11 -9.06
CA SER A 209 5.80 -11.28 -8.47
C SER A 209 5.75 -11.69 -6.99
N ASP A 210 4.60 -11.55 -6.36
CA ASP A 210 4.33 -11.92 -4.98
C ASP A 210 2.87 -12.34 -4.77
N ASN A 211 2.52 -12.76 -3.55
CA ASN A 211 1.17 -13.19 -3.19
C ASN A 211 0.19 -12.01 -2.90
N LEU A 212 0.52 -10.78 -3.27
CA LEU A 212 -0.31 -9.61 -3.01
C LEU A 212 -1.50 -9.47 -3.96
N GLY A 213 -1.66 -10.34 -4.94
CA GLY A 213 -2.76 -10.32 -5.93
C GLY A 213 -4.15 -10.68 -5.37
N MET A 214 -4.27 -10.99 -4.08
CA MET A 214 -5.56 -11.28 -3.44
C MET A 214 -6.20 -10.02 -2.86
N LEU A 215 -7.54 -10.01 -2.79
CA LEU A 215 -8.30 -8.93 -2.14
C LEU A 215 -8.10 -9.01 -0.61
N HIS A 216 -7.42 -8.02 -0.08
CA HIS A 216 -7.23 -7.82 1.35
C HIS A 216 -7.23 -6.32 1.65
N PRO A 217 -7.56 -5.89 2.87
CA PRO A 217 -7.27 -4.53 3.31
C PRO A 217 -5.79 -4.19 3.07
N ARG A 218 -5.52 -2.98 2.61
CA ARG A 218 -4.16 -2.53 2.28
C ARG A 218 -3.89 -1.15 2.84
N THR A 219 -2.66 -0.96 3.27
CA THR A 219 -2.11 0.34 3.64
C THR A 219 -0.91 0.61 2.75
N ALA A 220 -0.79 1.83 2.26
CA ALA A 220 0.36 2.24 1.46
C ALA A 220 0.79 3.66 1.84
N ILE A 221 2.09 3.92 1.68
CA ILE A 221 2.70 5.23 1.81
C ILE A 221 3.35 5.64 0.49
N GLY A 222 3.28 6.91 0.15
CA GLY A 222 3.95 7.50 -0.99
C GLY A 222 4.31 8.96 -0.73
N GLN A 223 5.12 9.54 -1.62
CA GLN A 223 5.44 10.97 -1.57
C GLN A 223 5.35 11.58 -2.96
N ARG A 224 4.77 12.77 -3.04
CA ARG A 224 4.69 13.56 -4.26
C ARG A 224 5.96 14.39 -4.45
N SER A 225 6.15 14.92 -5.66
CA SER A 225 7.30 15.78 -5.99
C SER A 225 7.35 17.10 -5.24
N ASP A 226 6.22 17.55 -4.69
CA ASP A 226 6.13 18.74 -3.86
C ASP A 226 6.43 18.48 -2.36
N GLY A 227 6.77 17.23 -2.01
CA GLY A 227 7.05 16.81 -0.64
C GLY A 227 5.84 16.26 0.11
N THR A 228 4.61 16.47 -0.38
CA THR A 228 3.39 15.99 0.26
C THR A 228 3.41 14.47 0.40
N PHE A 229 3.21 13.97 1.61
CA PHE A 229 3.03 12.54 1.85
C PHE A 229 1.61 12.09 1.56
N MET A 230 1.50 10.89 1.06
CA MET A 230 0.25 10.20 0.76
C MET A 230 0.15 8.94 1.61
N LEU A 231 -0.86 8.85 2.45
CA LEU A 231 -1.15 7.69 3.29
C LEU A 231 -2.50 7.12 2.85
N LEU A 232 -2.49 5.91 2.32
CA LEU A 232 -3.68 5.27 1.75
C LEU A 232 -4.07 4.05 2.58
N VAL A 233 -5.36 3.94 2.87
CA VAL A 233 -5.97 2.74 3.46
C VAL A 233 -7.15 2.32 2.59
N VAL A 234 -7.18 1.08 2.14
CA VAL A 234 -8.25 0.50 1.32
C VAL A 234 -8.65 -0.88 1.83
#